data_f7cbfb0fdccaebb828e85a4d282c8616
#
_entry.id   f7cbfb0fdccaebb828e85a4d282c8616
#
_cell.length_a   1.000
_cell.length_b   1.000
_cell.length_c   1.000
_cell.angle_alpha   90.00
_cell.angle_beta   90.00
_cell.angle_gamma   90.00
#
_symmetry.space_group_name_H-M   'P 1'
#
loop_
_entity.id
_entity.type
_entity.pdbx_description
1 polymer ?
#
loop_
_entity_poly.entity_id
_entity_poly.type
_entity_poly.pdbx_seq_one_letter_code
_entity_poly.pdbx_strand_id
1 'polypeptide(L)'
;MSGLTPPLLVVVPALNEEGSVGDVVREVRAAVPDAVCLVIDDGSTDATAAAAEGAGAQVLRLPFNIGVGGAMRAGFRYARDNGYPVVVQVDADGQHDPRDIPTLLAELRDADIVIGSRFAGHGTYEARGPRRWAMRVLAAAVSTVARRSLPDVTSGFKATGPRAVALFAHTYPAEYLGDTVEALVIAARSGLTIAPVAVAMRERQAGEPSHHPVRASVYLLRAGVAFLLALLRPRVPIQEAIAR
;
A
#
# COMPACT_ATOMS: atom_id res chain seq x y z
N MET A 1 -25.92 12.78 -16.97
CA MET A 1 -24.48 13.09 -17.03
C MET A 1 -23.76 11.89 -16.44
N SER A 2 -23.22 11.00 -17.26
CA SER A 2 -22.40 9.87 -16.77
C SER A 2 -21.12 10.47 -16.20
N GLY A 3 -21.01 10.48 -14.87
CA GLY A 3 -19.79 10.86 -14.20
C GLY A 3 -18.70 9.87 -14.62
N LEU A 4 -17.76 10.30 -15.46
CA LEU A 4 -16.57 9.54 -15.76
C LEU A 4 -15.85 9.29 -14.44
N THR A 5 -15.92 8.05 -13.96
CA THR A 5 -15.08 7.62 -12.83
C THR A 5 -13.63 7.86 -13.26
N PRO A 6 -12.81 8.55 -12.45
CA PRO A 6 -11.42 8.78 -12.84
C PRO A 6 -10.70 7.44 -13.08
N PRO A 7 -9.77 7.37 -14.06
CA PRO A 7 -9.06 6.14 -14.34
C PRO A 7 -8.38 5.61 -13.08
N LEU A 8 -8.64 4.34 -12.75
CA LEU A 8 -8.15 3.66 -11.56
C LEU A 8 -7.03 2.69 -11.94
N LEU A 9 -5.91 2.77 -11.23
CA LEU A 9 -4.83 1.79 -11.28
C LEU A 9 -4.81 0.99 -9.98
N VAL A 10 -4.90 -0.34 -10.07
CA VAL A 10 -4.63 -1.23 -8.95
C VAL A 10 -3.21 -1.75 -9.10
N VAL A 11 -2.34 -1.45 -8.14
CA VAL A 11 -0.94 -1.87 -8.12
C VAL A 11 -0.78 -3.04 -7.17
N VAL A 12 -0.21 -4.13 -7.66
CA VAL A 12 0.04 -5.36 -6.91
C VAL A 12 1.56 -5.61 -6.89
N PRO A 13 2.28 -5.22 -5.82
CA PRO A 13 3.68 -5.60 -5.68
C PRO A 13 3.78 -7.10 -5.41
N ALA A 14 4.66 -7.79 -6.13
CA ALA A 14 4.82 -9.25 -6.04
C ALA A 14 6.28 -9.67 -6.09
N LEU A 15 6.65 -10.63 -5.25
CA LEU A 15 7.96 -11.29 -5.25
C LEU A 15 7.80 -12.75 -4.87
N ASN A 16 8.00 -13.66 -5.83
CA ASN A 16 7.85 -15.11 -5.65
C ASN A 16 6.45 -15.48 -5.11
N GLU A 17 5.41 -15.01 -5.78
CA GLU A 17 4.00 -15.22 -5.43
C GLU A 17 3.23 -15.92 -6.57
N GLU A 18 3.91 -16.84 -7.31
CA GLU A 18 3.29 -17.58 -8.43
C GLU A 18 2.01 -18.32 -8.05
N GLY A 19 1.91 -18.78 -6.78
CA GLY A 19 0.77 -19.53 -6.26
C GLY A 19 -0.44 -18.69 -5.89
N SER A 20 -0.32 -17.36 -5.78
CA SER A 20 -1.40 -16.48 -5.28
C SER A 20 -1.72 -15.30 -6.21
N VAL A 21 -0.71 -14.75 -6.89
CA VAL A 21 -0.87 -13.51 -7.67
C VAL A 21 -1.95 -13.63 -8.75
N GLY A 22 -2.10 -14.80 -9.41
CA GLY A 22 -3.11 -15.02 -10.43
C GLY A 22 -4.53 -14.91 -9.89
N ASP A 23 -4.80 -15.44 -8.68
CA ASP A 23 -6.10 -15.35 -8.01
C ASP A 23 -6.39 -13.90 -7.61
N VAL A 24 -5.41 -13.22 -7.01
CA VAL A 24 -5.52 -11.80 -6.63
C VAL A 24 -5.88 -10.94 -7.85
N VAL A 25 -5.21 -11.13 -8.98
CA VAL A 25 -5.51 -10.40 -10.22
C VAL A 25 -6.95 -10.65 -10.71
N ARG A 26 -7.40 -11.90 -10.71
CA ARG A 26 -8.78 -12.25 -11.10
C ARG A 26 -9.81 -11.60 -10.18
N GLU A 27 -9.57 -11.62 -8.86
CA GLU A 27 -10.46 -11.00 -7.87
C GLU A 27 -10.49 -9.47 -8.01
N VAL A 28 -9.35 -8.82 -8.23
CA VAL A 28 -9.27 -7.37 -8.50
C VAL A 28 -10.10 -7.01 -9.73
N ARG A 29 -9.94 -7.75 -10.83
CA ARG A 29 -10.67 -7.52 -12.07
C ARG A 29 -12.17 -7.77 -11.93
N ALA A 30 -12.56 -8.71 -11.07
CA ALA A 30 -13.98 -8.94 -10.77
C ALA A 30 -14.58 -7.81 -9.92
N ALA A 31 -13.82 -7.28 -8.96
CA ALA A 31 -14.28 -6.23 -8.02
C ALA A 31 -14.33 -4.84 -8.69
N VAL A 32 -13.39 -4.54 -9.58
CA VAL A 32 -13.26 -3.24 -10.28
C VAL A 32 -12.92 -3.45 -11.75
N PRO A 33 -13.91 -3.88 -12.60
CA PRO A 33 -13.67 -4.29 -13.99
C PRO A 33 -13.06 -3.21 -14.87
N ASP A 34 -13.35 -1.93 -14.58
CA ASP A 34 -12.88 -0.78 -15.36
C ASP A 34 -11.45 -0.33 -14.93
N ALA A 35 -10.88 -0.93 -13.87
CA ALA A 35 -9.54 -0.61 -13.42
C ALA A 35 -8.48 -1.35 -14.21
N VAL A 36 -7.34 -0.71 -14.40
CA VAL A 36 -6.13 -1.41 -14.85
C VAL A 36 -5.46 -2.07 -13.65
N CYS A 37 -5.21 -3.37 -13.73
CA CYS A 37 -4.43 -4.12 -12.76
C CYS A 37 -2.98 -4.20 -13.25
N LEU A 38 -2.06 -3.59 -12.48
CA LEU A 38 -0.62 -3.59 -12.75
C LEU A 38 0.10 -4.37 -11.66
N VAL A 39 0.69 -5.50 -12.01
CA VAL A 39 1.58 -6.25 -11.13
C VAL A 39 3.01 -5.72 -11.30
N ILE A 40 3.64 -5.34 -10.19
CA ILE A 40 5.06 -5.00 -10.16
C ILE A 40 5.81 -6.24 -9.68
N ASP A 41 6.40 -6.96 -10.61
CA ASP A 41 7.25 -8.12 -10.32
C ASP A 41 8.62 -7.64 -9.87
N ASP A 42 8.89 -7.73 -8.57
CA ASP A 42 10.10 -7.21 -7.91
C ASP A 42 11.30 -8.18 -8.05
N GLY A 43 11.51 -8.68 -9.26
CA GLY A 43 12.63 -9.58 -9.57
C GLY A 43 12.40 -11.01 -9.09
N SER A 44 11.20 -11.55 -9.28
CA SER A 44 10.87 -12.94 -8.94
C SER A 44 11.73 -13.93 -9.74
N THR A 45 12.01 -15.06 -9.11
CA THR A 45 12.75 -16.20 -9.71
C THR A 45 11.84 -17.36 -10.10
N ASP A 46 10.57 -17.26 -9.77
CA ASP A 46 9.49 -18.22 -10.07
C ASP A 46 8.61 -17.74 -11.25
N ALA A 47 7.44 -18.36 -11.45
CA ALA A 47 6.52 -18.03 -12.53
C ALA A 47 5.56 -16.86 -12.19
N THR A 48 5.85 -16.02 -11.17
CA THR A 48 4.98 -14.90 -10.72
C THR A 48 4.49 -14.03 -11.87
N ALA A 49 5.41 -13.53 -12.71
CA ALA A 49 5.05 -12.65 -13.82
C ALA A 49 4.15 -13.34 -14.84
N ALA A 50 4.46 -14.60 -15.19
CA ALA A 50 3.64 -15.37 -16.13
C ALA A 50 2.24 -15.68 -15.58
N ALA A 51 2.12 -15.97 -14.28
CA ALA A 51 0.84 -16.19 -13.61
C ALA A 51 -0.02 -14.91 -13.60
N ALA A 52 0.58 -13.74 -13.37
CA ALA A 52 -0.08 -12.46 -13.40
C ALA A 52 -0.58 -12.09 -14.83
N GLU A 53 0.28 -12.24 -15.84
CA GLU A 53 -0.06 -12.03 -17.26
C GLU A 53 -1.20 -12.96 -17.71
N GLY A 54 -1.11 -14.25 -17.34
CA GLY A 54 -2.14 -15.26 -17.64
C GLY A 54 -3.49 -14.96 -16.98
N ALA A 55 -3.51 -14.24 -15.86
CA ALA A 55 -4.73 -13.74 -15.21
C ALA A 55 -5.26 -12.42 -15.80
N GLY A 56 -4.51 -11.79 -16.71
CA GLY A 56 -4.88 -10.59 -17.44
C GLY A 56 -4.44 -9.29 -16.79
N ALA A 57 -3.39 -9.30 -15.97
CA ALA A 57 -2.73 -8.10 -15.50
C ALA A 57 -1.73 -7.57 -16.53
N GLN A 58 -1.45 -6.27 -16.46
CA GLN A 58 -0.22 -5.72 -16.98
C GLN A 58 0.91 -6.04 -16.00
N VAL A 59 2.12 -6.32 -16.49
CA VAL A 59 3.26 -6.65 -15.61
C VAL A 59 4.43 -5.72 -15.90
N LEU A 60 4.91 -5.05 -14.87
CA LEU A 60 6.17 -4.32 -14.88
C LEU A 60 7.23 -5.17 -14.16
N ARG A 61 8.19 -5.71 -14.91
CA ARG A 61 9.25 -6.55 -14.37
C ARG A 61 10.45 -5.71 -13.97
N LEU A 62 10.84 -5.77 -12.72
CA LEU A 62 12.06 -5.14 -12.23
C LEU A 62 13.25 -6.10 -12.42
N PRO A 63 14.44 -5.59 -12.74
CA PRO A 63 15.58 -6.44 -13.05
C PRO A 63 16.17 -7.17 -11.82
N PHE A 64 15.84 -6.71 -10.61
CA PHE A 64 16.25 -7.29 -9.33
C PHE A 64 15.33 -6.79 -8.22
N ASN A 65 15.35 -7.49 -7.09
CA ASN A 65 14.55 -7.12 -5.92
C ASN A 65 15.04 -5.79 -5.32
N ILE A 66 14.14 -4.80 -5.32
CA ILE A 66 14.35 -3.48 -4.70
C ILE A 66 13.43 -3.25 -3.49
N GLY A 67 12.62 -4.27 -3.14
CA GLY A 67 11.68 -4.26 -2.03
C GLY A 67 10.34 -3.63 -2.37
N VAL A 68 9.33 -3.93 -1.54
CA VAL A 68 7.95 -3.48 -1.74
C VAL A 68 7.83 -1.96 -1.88
N GLY A 69 8.62 -1.19 -1.13
CA GLY A 69 8.67 0.27 -1.26
C GLY A 69 9.16 0.72 -2.64
N GLY A 70 10.20 0.09 -3.16
CA GLY A 70 10.71 0.34 -4.50
C GLY A 70 9.70 -0.03 -5.58
N ALA A 71 9.07 -1.21 -5.46
CA ALA A 71 8.01 -1.66 -6.35
C ALA A 71 6.82 -0.69 -6.35
N MET A 72 6.35 -0.24 -5.18
CA MET A 72 5.28 0.74 -5.07
C MET A 72 5.67 2.10 -5.66
N ARG A 73 6.91 2.54 -5.47
CA ARG A 73 7.41 3.77 -6.12
C ARG A 73 7.37 3.67 -7.63
N ALA A 74 7.73 2.49 -8.20
CA ALA A 74 7.59 2.24 -9.63
C ALA A 74 6.13 2.31 -10.08
N GLY A 75 5.20 1.73 -9.30
CA GLY A 75 3.76 1.81 -9.53
C GLY A 75 3.21 3.24 -9.51
N PHE A 76 3.62 4.08 -8.56
CA PHE A 76 3.22 5.50 -8.51
C PHE A 76 3.78 6.30 -9.67
N ARG A 77 5.02 6.03 -10.10
CA ARG A 77 5.59 6.65 -11.31
C ARG A 77 4.82 6.24 -12.55
N TYR A 78 4.53 4.95 -12.69
CA TYR A 78 3.69 4.46 -13.78
C TYR A 78 2.34 5.16 -13.79
N ALA A 79 1.68 5.30 -12.64
CA ALA A 79 0.39 5.98 -12.51
C ALA A 79 0.47 7.44 -13.02
N ARG A 80 1.46 8.20 -12.57
CA ARG A 80 1.67 9.59 -13.00
C ARG A 80 1.91 9.66 -14.51
N ASP A 81 2.83 8.86 -15.03
CA ASP A 81 3.29 8.93 -16.42
C ASP A 81 2.19 8.49 -17.41
N ASN A 82 1.22 7.69 -16.95
CA ASN A 82 0.09 7.20 -17.75
C ASN A 82 -1.26 7.85 -17.37
N GLY A 83 -1.26 8.89 -16.53
CA GLY A 83 -2.45 9.68 -16.23
C GLY A 83 -3.48 9.00 -15.33
N TYR A 84 -3.06 8.10 -14.44
CA TYR A 84 -3.91 7.50 -13.41
C TYR A 84 -3.92 8.37 -12.14
N PRO A 85 -4.98 9.11 -11.85
CA PRO A 85 -5.05 9.99 -10.69
C PRO A 85 -5.30 9.22 -9.39
N VAL A 86 -5.77 7.98 -9.46
CA VAL A 86 -6.09 7.15 -8.30
C VAL A 86 -5.33 5.83 -8.39
N VAL A 87 -4.66 5.48 -7.30
CA VAL A 87 -3.93 4.21 -7.14
C VAL A 87 -4.47 3.46 -5.93
N VAL A 88 -4.78 2.17 -6.10
CA VAL A 88 -5.07 1.26 -4.99
C VAL A 88 -3.96 0.22 -4.92
N GLN A 89 -3.34 0.06 -3.75
CA GLN A 89 -2.40 -1.03 -3.48
C GLN A 89 -3.15 -2.24 -2.95
N VAL A 90 -2.86 -3.42 -3.52
CA VAL A 90 -3.32 -4.73 -3.04
C VAL A 90 -2.11 -5.65 -2.98
N ASP A 91 -1.89 -6.34 -1.87
CA ASP A 91 -0.75 -7.26 -1.76
C ASP A 91 -1.03 -8.59 -2.50
N ALA A 92 0.01 -9.20 -3.07
CA ALA A 92 -0.10 -10.39 -3.91
C ALA A 92 -0.40 -11.70 -3.15
N ASP A 93 -0.37 -11.68 -1.80
CA ASP A 93 -0.52 -12.86 -0.94
C ASP A 93 -1.97 -13.29 -0.65
N GLY A 94 -2.95 -12.56 -1.21
CA GLY A 94 -4.39 -12.84 -1.08
C GLY A 94 -5.01 -12.48 0.28
N GLN A 95 -4.27 -11.83 1.19
CA GLN A 95 -4.81 -11.42 2.50
C GLN A 95 -5.81 -10.27 2.38
N HIS A 96 -5.68 -9.38 1.40
CA HIS A 96 -6.62 -8.31 1.14
C HIS A 96 -7.81 -8.82 0.33
N ASP A 97 -9.02 -8.39 0.68
CA ASP A 97 -10.21 -8.67 -0.11
C ASP A 97 -10.43 -7.54 -1.13
N PRO A 98 -10.23 -7.77 -2.44
CA PRO A 98 -10.47 -6.74 -3.46
C PRO A 98 -11.90 -6.20 -3.49
N ARG A 99 -12.89 -6.93 -2.94
CA ARG A 99 -14.28 -6.46 -2.81
C ARG A 99 -14.42 -5.24 -1.90
N ASP A 100 -13.43 -4.95 -1.06
CA ASP A 100 -13.38 -3.76 -0.24
C ASP A 100 -12.84 -2.51 -1.00
N ILE A 101 -12.31 -2.66 -2.22
CA ILE A 101 -11.81 -1.53 -3.03
C ILE A 101 -12.85 -0.44 -3.20
N PRO A 102 -14.13 -0.73 -3.58
CA PRO A 102 -15.15 0.32 -3.68
C PRO A 102 -15.37 1.10 -2.37
N THR A 103 -15.25 0.44 -1.22
CA THR A 103 -15.36 1.09 0.09
C THR A 103 -14.20 2.07 0.33
N LEU A 104 -12.95 1.67 -0.01
CA LEU A 104 -11.80 2.58 0.08
C LEU A 104 -11.98 3.79 -0.85
N LEU A 105 -12.46 3.56 -2.07
CA LEU A 105 -12.68 4.62 -3.06
C LEU A 105 -13.78 5.61 -2.64
N ALA A 106 -14.81 5.12 -1.94
CA ALA A 106 -15.87 5.99 -1.43
C ALA A 106 -15.33 6.98 -0.38
N GLU A 107 -14.49 6.51 0.55
CA GLU A 107 -13.84 7.34 1.58
C GLU A 107 -12.77 8.29 1.00
N LEU A 108 -12.24 8.01 -0.18
CA LEU A 108 -11.23 8.84 -0.85
C LEU A 108 -11.80 10.20 -1.30
N ARG A 109 -13.11 10.40 -1.24
CA ARG A 109 -13.75 11.70 -1.52
C ARG A 109 -13.40 12.75 -0.47
N ASP A 110 -13.18 12.33 0.78
CA ASP A 110 -12.94 13.20 1.94
C ASP A 110 -11.51 13.08 2.49
N ALA A 111 -10.66 12.28 1.82
CA ALA A 111 -9.26 12.08 2.22
C ALA A 111 -8.35 11.94 0.99
N ASP A 112 -7.06 12.28 1.15
CA ASP A 112 -6.05 12.08 0.11
C ASP A 112 -5.54 10.63 0.07
N ILE A 113 -5.58 9.95 1.23
CA ILE A 113 -5.17 8.56 1.40
C ILE A 113 -6.18 7.85 2.30
N VAL A 114 -6.63 6.68 1.91
CA VAL A 114 -7.49 5.80 2.72
C VAL A 114 -6.77 4.50 2.99
N ILE A 115 -6.70 4.09 4.26
CA ILE A 115 -6.04 2.87 4.71
C ILE A 115 -7.11 1.86 5.12
N GLY A 116 -7.09 0.67 4.50
CA GLY A 116 -7.86 -0.47 4.95
C GLY A 116 -7.30 -0.99 6.28
N SER A 117 -8.03 -0.77 7.36
CA SER A 117 -7.60 -1.09 8.71
C SER A 117 -8.25 -2.36 9.24
N ARG A 118 -7.43 -3.32 9.65
CA ARG A 118 -7.83 -4.58 10.30
C ARG A 118 -8.48 -4.37 11.67
N PHE A 119 -8.18 -3.25 12.32
CA PHE A 119 -8.58 -2.96 13.70
C PHE A 119 -9.74 -1.97 13.81
N ALA A 120 -10.27 -1.49 12.69
CA ALA A 120 -11.40 -0.54 12.68
C ALA A 120 -12.77 -1.25 12.66
N GLY A 121 -12.83 -2.59 12.55
CA GLY A 121 -14.05 -3.39 12.51
C GLY A 121 -13.92 -4.74 13.23
N HIS A 122 -14.92 -5.61 13.10
CA HIS A 122 -15.05 -6.90 13.81
C HIS A 122 -14.13 -8.01 13.25
N GLY A 123 -12.81 -7.80 13.20
CA GLY A 123 -11.84 -8.80 12.78
C GLY A 123 -11.13 -9.45 13.96
N THR A 124 -10.95 -10.79 13.92
CA THR A 124 -10.28 -11.62 14.95
C THR A 124 -8.75 -11.61 14.88
N TYR A 125 -8.11 -10.63 14.23
CA TYR A 125 -6.66 -10.57 14.20
C TYR A 125 -6.09 -10.17 15.56
N GLU A 126 -5.73 -11.18 16.37
CA GLU A 126 -5.11 -11.00 17.67
C GLU A 126 -3.58 -11.01 17.58
N ALA A 127 -2.97 -9.85 17.38
CA ALA A 127 -1.57 -9.70 17.75
C ALA A 127 -1.47 -9.77 19.29
N ARG A 128 -0.69 -10.71 19.82
CA ARG A 128 -0.51 -10.91 21.29
C ARG A 128 0.87 -10.43 21.72
N GLY A 129 1.01 -10.02 22.99
CA GLY A 129 2.28 -9.74 23.64
C GLY A 129 2.96 -8.41 23.23
N PRO A 130 4.31 -8.30 23.35
CA PRO A 130 5.08 -7.07 23.15
C PRO A 130 4.90 -6.45 21.76
N ARG A 131 4.66 -7.28 20.74
CA ARG A 131 4.39 -6.83 19.36
C ARG A 131 3.16 -5.95 19.27
N ARG A 132 2.06 -6.32 19.97
CA ARG A 132 0.83 -5.52 19.98
C ARG A 132 1.06 -4.14 20.60
N TRP A 133 1.84 -4.09 21.67
CA TRP A 133 2.19 -2.83 22.32
C TRP A 133 3.01 -1.92 21.39
N ALA A 134 4.06 -2.47 20.76
CA ALA A 134 4.89 -1.71 19.83
C ALA A 134 4.11 -1.19 18.60
N MET A 135 3.20 -2.00 18.04
CA MET A 135 2.31 -1.56 16.97
C MET A 135 1.39 -0.41 17.42
N ARG A 136 0.87 -0.45 18.65
CA ARG A 136 0.04 0.64 19.21
C ARG A 136 0.83 1.92 19.41
N VAL A 137 2.06 1.83 19.92
CA VAL A 137 2.94 2.99 20.09
C VAL A 137 3.23 3.62 18.74
N LEU A 138 3.57 2.81 17.73
CA LEU A 138 3.82 3.30 16.37
C LEU A 138 2.56 3.94 15.76
N ALA A 139 1.40 3.31 15.92
CA ALA A 139 0.11 3.84 15.46
C ALA A 139 -0.22 5.18 16.14
N ALA A 140 0.01 5.30 17.45
CA ALA A 140 -0.18 6.54 18.19
C ALA A 140 0.76 7.65 17.72
N ALA A 141 2.05 7.33 17.47
CA ALA A 141 3.03 8.28 16.97
C ALA A 141 2.65 8.81 15.57
N VAL A 142 2.28 7.92 14.64
CA VAL A 142 1.84 8.32 13.30
C VAL A 142 0.52 9.10 13.37
N SER A 143 -0.43 8.68 14.22
CA SER A 143 -1.70 9.37 14.44
C SER A 143 -1.52 10.82 14.91
N THR A 144 -0.52 11.04 15.79
CA THR A 144 -0.18 12.40 16.26
C THR A 144 0.30 13.28 15.11
N VAL A 145 1.16 12.75 14.23
CA VAL A 145 1.64 13.48 13.04
C VAL A 145 0.51 13.73 12.04
N ALA A 146 -0.33 12.72 11.80
CA ALA A 146 -1.47 12.80 10.90
C ALA A 146 -2.65 13.63 11.46
N ARG A 147 -2.63 13.97 12.77
CA ARG A 147 -3.73 14.63 13.50
C ARG A 147 -5.06 13.89 13.35
N ARG A 148 -5.02 12.60 13.19
CA ARG A 148 -6.18 11.71 13.05
C ARG A 148 -5.86 10.33 13.60
N SER A 149 -6.85 9.69 14.24
CA SER A 149 -6.67 8.33 14.76
C SER A 149 -6.49 7.33 13.60
N LEU A 150 -5.34 6.67 13.57
CA LEU A 150 -4.96 5.65 12.58
C LEU A 150 -4.65 4.35 13.33
N PRO A 151 -5.62 3.44 13.47
CA PRO A 151 -5.44 2.23 14.27
C PRO A 151 -4.50 1.20 13.62
N ASP A 152 -4.34 1.23 12.29
CA ASP A 152 -3.45 0.35 11.55
C ASP A 152 -2.61 1.14 10.53
N VAL A 153 -1.37 1.41 10.89
CA VAL A 153 -0.42 2.15 10.05
C VAL A 153 0.52 1.24 9.26
N THR A 154 0.32 -0.08 9.36
CA THR A 154 1.17 -1.09 8.71
C THR A 154 0.46 -1.81 7.57
N SER A 155 -0.81 -1.51 7.31
CA SER A 155 -1.58 -2.12 6.23
C SER A 155 -1.05 -1.68 4.86
N GLY A 156 -0.81 -2.66 3.97
CA GLY A 156 -0.53 -2.43 2.56
C GLY A 156 -1.77 -2.01 1.77
N PHE A 157 -2.98 -2.36 2.23
CA PHE A 157 -4.22 -2.07 1.53
C PHE A 157 -4.60 -0.59 1.65
N LYS A 158 -4.37 0.18 0.59
CA LYS A 158 -4.53 1.63 0.59
C LYS A 158 -5.08 2.13 -0.73
N ALA A 159 -6.01 3.10 -0.68
CA ALA A 159 -6.37 3.93 -1.82
C ALA A 159 -5.68 5.29 -1.70
N THR A 160 -5.14 5.78 -2.79
CA THR A 160 -4.32 6.99 -2.87
C THR A 160 -4.88 7.90 -3.95
N GLY A 161 -5.29 9.11 -3.58
CA GLY A 161 -5.87 10.12 -4.46
C GLY A 161 -4.84 10.96 -5.22
N PRO A 162 -5.28 11.87 -6.09
CA PRO A 162 -4.42 12.56 -7.07
C PRO A 162 -3.25 13.32 -6.44
N ARG A 163 -3.49 14.02 -5.34
CA ARG A 163 -2.45 14.79 -4.63
C ARG A 163 -1.38 13.88 -4.03
N ALA A 164 -1.80 12.73 -3.49
CA ALA A 164 -0.89 11.77 -2.91
C ALA A 164 -0.14 10.96 -3.98
N VAL A 165 -0.78 10.64 -5.11
CA VAL A 165 -0.12 10.00 -6.27
C VAL A 165 0.99 10.89 -6.79
N ALA A 166 0.74 12.20 -6.99
CA ALA A 166 1.76 13.15 -7.41
C ALA A 166 2.94 13.20 -6.43
N LEU A 167 2.67 13.27 -5.11
CA LEU A 167 3.72 13.25 -4.09
C LEU A 167 4.53 11.95 -4.13
N PHE A 168 3.86 10.80 -4.15
CA PHE A 168 4.49 9.49 -4.05
C PHE A 168 5.26 9.07 -5.29
N ALA A 169 4.90 9.55 -6.47
CA ALA A 169 5.69 9.34 -7.67
C ALA A 169 7.15 9.82 -7.53
N HIS A 170 7.41 10.82 -6.68
CA HIS A 170 8.73 11.36 -6.42
C HIS A 170 9.34 10.93 -5.09
N THR A 171 8.51 10.74 -4.06
CA THR A 171 8.98 10.67 -2.67
C THR A 171 8.63 9.36 -1.95
N TYR A 172 7.93 8.41 -2.60
CA TYR A 172 7.60 7.15 -1.94
C TYR A 172 8.89 6.46 -1.46
N PRO A 173 8.96 6.02 -0.19
CA PRO A 173 10.16 5.40 0.36
C PRO A 173 10.49 4.11 -0.41
N ALA A 174 11.72 3.98 -0.86
CA ALA A 174 12.21 2.79 -1.56
C ALA A 174 13.10 1.91 -0.67
N GLU A 175 13.26 2.28 0.60
CA GLU A 175 14.18 1.62 1.53
C GLU A 175 13.46 0.58 2.39
N TYR A 176 14.14 -0.51 2.74
CA TYR A 176 13.61 -1.65 3.52
C TYR A 176 13.24 -1.33 5.00
N LEU A 177 13.18 -0.07 5.42
CA LEU A 177 13.07 0.31 6.82
C LEU A 177 11.62 0.43 7.35
N GLY A 178 10.61 0.42 6.49
CA GLY A 178 9.21 0.59 6.91
C GLY A 178 8.47 1.57 6.00
N ASP A 179 8.51 1.29 4.72
CA ASP A 179 7.96 2.08 3.61
C ASP A 179 6.53 2.60 3.85
N THR A 180 5.65 1.76 4.39
CA THR A 180 4.26 2.15 4.68
C THR A 180 4.18 3.23 5.74
N VAL A 181 4.88 3.06 6.87
CA VAL A 181 4.87 4.04 7.98
C VAL A 181 5.52 5.34 7.55
N GLU A 182 6.67 5.24 6.88
CA GLU A 182 7.40 6.40 6.37
C GLU A 182 6.57 7.18 5.34
N ALA A 183 5.89 6.49 4.41
CA ALA A 183 5.01 7.11 3.41
C ALA A 183 3.88 7.91 4.08
N LEU A 184 3.26 7.36 5.14
CA LEU A 184 2.20 8.05 5.87
C LEU A 184 2.71 9.30 6.59
N VAL A 185 3.91 9.24 7.18
CA VAL A 185 4.54 10.41 7.82
C VAL A 185 4.88 11.48 6.79
N ILE A 186 5.45 11.11 5.64
CA ILE A 186 5.73 12.04 4.54
C ILE A 186 4.43 12.71 4.08
N ALA A 187 3.37 11.94 3.83
CA ALA A 187 2.08 12.43 3.40
C ALA A 187 1.48 13.43 4.41
N ALA A 188 1.41 13.05 5.70
CA ALA A 188 0.88 13.89 6.75
C ALA A 188 1.67 15.20 6.90
N ARG A 189 3.01 15.14 6.84
CA ARG A 189 3.87 16.32 6.92
C ARG A 189 3.77 17.23 5.69
N SER A 190 3.37 16.68 4.55
CA SER A 190 3.08 17.43 3.32
C SER A 190 1.66 18.00 3.30
N GLY A 191 0.88 17.83 4.39
CA GLY A 191 -0.47 18.39 4.52
C GLY A 191 -1.56 17.57 3.82
N LEU A 192 -1.31 16.28 3.55
CA LEU A 192 -2.32 15.35 3.05
C LEU A 192 -3.17 14.79 4.19
N THR A 193 -4.43 14.56 3.90
CA THR A 193 -5.40 13.96 4.81
C THR A 193 -5.39 12.44 4.67
N ILE A 194 -5.39 11.72 5.82
CA ILE A 194 -5.36 10.25 5.86
C ILE A 194 -6.58 9.77 6.63
N ALA A 195 -7.34 8.80 6.10
CA ALA A 195 -8.49 8.21 6.75
C ALA A 195 -8.35 6.69 6.87
N PRO A 196 -8.73 6.09 8.00
CA PRO A 196 -8.87 4.64 8.10
C PRO A 196 -10.28 4.21 7.70
N VAL A 197 -10.40 3.04 7.07
CA VAL A 197 -11.66 2.36 6.83
C VAL A 197 -11.56 0.91 7.30
N ALA A 198 -12.65 0.37 7.88
CA ALA A 198 -12.67 -1.01 8.31
C ALA A 198 -12.71 -1.95 7.11
N VAL A 199 -11.80 -2.93 7.07
CA VAL A 199 -11.75 -3.98 6.06
C VAL A 199 -11.57 -5.35 6.71
N ALA A 200 -12.07 -6.40 6.05
CA ALA A 200 -11.81 -7.76 6.44
C ALA A 200 -10.43 -8.20 5.90
N MET A 201 -9.69 -8.96 6.74
CA MET A 201 -8.46 -9.62 6.29
C MET A 201 -8.71 -11.12 6.22
N ARG A 202 -8.22 -11.74 5.17
CA ARG A 202 -8.25 -13.18 4.97
C ARG A 202 -6.97 -13.82 5.51
N GLU A 203 -7.01 -15.14 5.72
CA GLU A 203 -5.79 -15.90 5.92
C GLU A 203 -4.97 -15.92 4.62
N ARG A 204 -3.64 -15.93 4.76
CA ARG A 204 -2.72 -16.00 3.63
C ARG A 204 -2.95 -17.28 2.83
N GLN A 205 -3.11 -17.16 1.51
CA GLN A 205 -3.44 -18.29 0.65
C GLN A 205 -2.21 -19.11 0.24
N ALA A 206 -1.03 -18.48 0.09
CA ALA A 206 0.21 -19.12 -0.33
C ALA A 206 1.44 -18.35 0.18
N GLY A 207 2.64 -18.93 0.01
CA GLY A 207 3.92 -18.32 0.36
C GLY A 207 4.35 -18.53 1.81
N GLU A 208 5.66 -18.34 2.09
CA GLU A 208 6.18 -18.41 3.45
C GLU A 208 5.92 -17.10 4.22
N PRO A 209 5.50 -17.17 5.51
CA PRO A 209 5.38 -15.98 6.34
C PRO A 209 6.73 -15.27 6.43
N SER A 210 6.79 -14.02 6.02
CA SER A 210 8.02 -13.22 6.05
C SER A 210 8.60 -13.02 7.46
N HIS A 211 7.93 -13.51 8.53
CA HIS A 211 8.26 -13.11 9.88
C HIS A 211 8.29 -14.25 10.91
N HIS A 212 9.49 -14.77 11.18
CA HIS A 212 9.84 -15.38 12.45
C HIS A 212 9.69 -14.33 13.58
N PRO A 213 9.35 -14.72 14.85
CA PRO A 213 9.13 -13.78 15.96
C PRO A 213 10.28 -12.77 16.17
N VAL A 214 11.52 -13.21 15.97
CA VAL A 214 12.72 -12.33 16.07
C VAL A 214 12.74 -11.30 14.93
N ARG A 215 12.39 -11.70 13.71
CA ARG A 215 12.32 -10.78 12.56
C ARG A 215 11.20 -9.75 12.72
N ALA A 216 10.10 -10.11 13.38
CA ALA A 216 9.01 -9.16 13.67
C ALA A 216 9.43 -8.03 14.62
N SER A 217 10.28 -8.34 15.64
CA SER A 217 10.81 -7.32 16.55
C SER A 217 11.80 -6.39 15.83
N VAL A 218 12.64 -6.94 14.95
CA VAL A 218 13.54 -6.17 14.08
C VAL A 218 12.74 -5.27 13.14
N TYR A 219 11.65 -5.76 12.57
CA TYR A 219 10.77 -4.96 11.70
C TYR A 219 10.18 -3.74 12.44
N LEU A 220 9.70 -3.93 13.67
CA LEU A 220 9.14 -2.84 14.48
C LEU A 220 10.20 -1.81 14.86
N LEU A 221 11.43 -2.26 15.19
CA LEU A 221 12.56 -1.36 15.44
C LEU A 221 12.90 -0.55 14.18
N ARG A 222 12.97 -1.21 13.01
CA ARG A 222 13.21 -0.55 11.72
C ARG A 222 12.10 0.46 11.40
N ALA A 223 10.82 0.11 11.61
CA ALA A 223 9.70 1.02 11.42
C ALA A 223 9.78 2.24 12.36
N GLY A 224 10.24 2.05 13.60
CA GLY A 224 10.49 3.14 14.54
C GLY A 224 11.62 4.08 14.07
N VAL A 225 12.72 3.51 13.57
CA VAL A 225 13.82 4.28 12.98
C VAL A 225 13.35 5.03 11.73
N ALA A 226 12.63 4.36 10.84
CA ALA A 226 12.04 4.98 9.64
C ALA A 226 11.13 6.14 10.00
N PHE A 227 10.29 5.99 11.03
CA PHE A 227 9.44 7.06 11.55
C PHE A 227 10.28 8.27 11.98
N LEU A 228 11.33 8.08 12.77
CA LEU A 228 12.20 9.16 13.22
C LEU A 228 12.91 9.85 12.05
N LEU A 229 13.44 9.07 11.10
CA LEU A 229 14.08 9.62 9.90
C LEU A 229 13.09 10.40 9.05
N ALA A 230 11.87 9.90 8.89
CA ALA A 230 10.81 10.61 8.16
C ALA A 230 10.45 11.96 8.79
N LEU A 231 10.55 12.09 10.12
CA LEU A 231 10.37 13.38 10.80
C LEU A 231 11.49 14.38 10.49
N LEU A 232 12.68 13.91 10.17
CA LEU A 232 13.85 14.76 9.87
C LEU A 232 13.94 15.14 8.39
N ARG A 233 13.26 14.41 7.50
CA ARG A 233 13.27 14.73 6.05
C ARG A 233 12.67 16.12 5.77
N PRO A 234 13.20 16.87 4.79
CA PRO A 234 12.59 18.12 4.34
C PRO A 234 11.12 17.89 3.92
N ARG A 235 10.26 18.86 4.23
CA ARG A 235 8.88 18.83 3.73
C ARG A 235 8.87 19.08 2.23
N VAL A 236 8.16 18.27 1.47
CA VAL A 236 7.94 18.49 0.05
C VAL A 236 6.60 19.22 -0.10
N PRO A 237 6.60 20.47 -0.61
CA PRO A 237 5.34 21.19 -0.89
C PRO A 237 4.58 20.44 -1.99
N ILE A 238 3.29 20.17 -1.77
CA ILE A 238 2.46 19.44 -2.73
C ILE A 238 2.37 20.15 -4.08
N GLN A 239 2.33 21.48 -4.07
CA GLN A 239 2.33 22.28 -5.29
C GLN A 239 3.55 22.00 -6.17
N GLU A 240 4.71 21.80 -5.56
CA GLU A 240 5.94 21.44 -6.28
C GLU A 240 5.89 19.99 -6.81
N ALA A 241 5.27 19.07 -6.07
CA ALA A 241 5.10 17.68 -6.51
C ALA A 241 4.10 17.55 -7.68
N ILE A 242 3.08 18.40 -7.74
CA ILE A 242 2.09 18.42 -8.84
C ILE A 242 2.66 19.09 -10.09
N ALA A 243 3.60 20.02 -9.94
CA ALA A 243 4.19 20.77 -11.05
C ALA A 243 5.33 20.03 -11.78
N ARG A 244 5.82 18.92 -11.21
CA ARG A 244 6.86 18.05 -11.79
C ARG A 244 6.27 16.87 -12.54
#